data_c47393a5277fc463907f5240394ba8a3
#
_entry.id   c47393a5277fc463907f5240394ba8a3
#
_cell.length_a   1.000
_cell.length_b   1.000
_cell.length_c   1.000
_cell.angle_alpha   90.00
_cell.angle_beta   90.00
_cell.angle_gamma   90.00
#
_symmetry.space_group_name_H-M   'P 1'
#
loop_
_entity.id
_entity.type
_entity.pdbx_description
1 polymer ?
#
loop_
_entity_poly.entity_id
_entity_poly.type
_entity_poly.pdbx_seq_one_letter_code
_entity_poly.pdbx_strand_id
1 'polypeptide(L)'
;MTTKMLLGILALAAAGAHAQSANMGSAPNPTATPRVDQREANQERRIQQGVNSGQLTPREATRLENQQGRIDRAEDKAKADGKVTAKERAHLGNMQDRASHDIAREKHDRQRDMNHDGRKDRQHADRGNTERQQGKRH
;
A
#
# COMPACT_ATOMS: atom_id res chain seq x y z
N MET A 1 1.57 46.07 27.72
CA MET A 1 0.94 47.29 27.24
C MET A 1 0.07 46.94 26.05
N THR A 2 -1.19 47.18 26.24
CA THR A 2 -2.29 46.93 25.34
C THR A 2 -2.28 47.87 24.14
N THR A 3 -2.60 47.39 22.96
CA THR A 3 -3.38 48.22 22.02
C THR A 3 -4.16 47.35 21.05
N LYS A 4 -5.48 47.35 21.22
CA LYS A 4 -6.50 46.92 20.28
C LYS A 4 -6.76 48.06 19.27
N MET A 5 -6.99 47.73 17.98
CA MET A 5 -7.80 48.49 17.02
C MET A 5 -8.25 47.52 15.93
N LEU A 6 -9.42 47.19 15.85
CA LEU A 6 -10.76 47.65 15.47
C LEU A 6 -10.91 48.10 14.02
N LEU A 7 -11.76 47.34 13.32
CA LEU A 7 -12.72 47.62 12.25
C LEU A 7 -12.26 48.23 10.92
N GLY A 8 -12.69 47.53 9.86
CA GLY A 8 -12.88 48.03 8.52
C GLY A 8 -13.64 46.99 7.69
N ILE A 9 -14.97 46.96 7.85
CA ILE A 9 -15.87 46.24 6.92
C ILE A 9 -16.00 47.08 5.68
N LEU A 10 -15.54 46.58 4.53
CA LEU A 10 -15.93 47.14 3.23
C LEU A 10 -16.44 45.99 2.37
N ALA A 11 -17.77 45.88 2.32
CA ALA A 11 -18.45 44.99 1.38
C ALA A 11 -18.36 45.63 0.00
N LEU A 12 -17.65 45.00 -0.92
CA LEU A 12 -17.73 45.34 -2.34
C LEU A 12 -18.24 44.11 -3.08
N ALA A 13 -19.54 44.13 -3.41
CA ALA A 13 -20.16 43.19 -4.32
C ALA A 13 -19.61 43.45 -5.73
N ALA A 14 -18.69 42.62 -6.18
CA ALA A 14 -18.33 42.53 -7.57
C ALA A 14 -18.91 41.25 -8.13
N ALA A 15 -19.93 41.34 -8.97
CA ALA A 15 -20.42 40.31 -9.86
C ALA A 15 -19.27 39.94 -10.81
N GLY A 16 -18.45 38.99 -10.43
CA GLY A 16 -17.41 38.41 -11.26
C GLY A 16 -18.00 37.26 -12.07
N ALA A 17 -18.08 37.48 -13.40
CA ALA A 17 -18.38 36.45 -14.37
C ALA A 17 -17.56 35.17 -14.05
N HIS A 18 -18.26 34.08 -13.80
CA HIS A 18 -17.65 32.76 -13.77
C HIS A 18 -17.19 32.42 -15.19
N ALA A 19 -15.97 32.79 -15.52
CA ALA A 19 -15.29 32.19 -16.63
C ALA A 19 -15.17 30.71 -16.24
N GLN A 20 -16.09 29.89 -16.77
CA GLN A 20 -15.89 28.44 -16.87
C GLN A 20 -14.61 28.29 -17.69
N SER A 21 -13.49 28.10 -16.99
CA SER A 21 -12.28 27.59 -17.61
C SER A 21 -12.68 26.27 -18.23
N ALA A 22 -12.92 26.33 -19.55
CA ALA A 22 -13.06 25.12 -20.34
C ALA A 22 -11.87 24.22 -19.92
N ASN A 23 -12.19 23.07 -19.33
CA ASN A 23 -11.23 22.01 -19.07
C ASN A 23 -10.68 21.61 -20.45
N MET A 24 -9.66 22.32 -20.92
CA MET A 24 -8.85 21.88 -22.03
C MET A 24 -8.23 20.58 -21.55
N GLY A 25 -8.82 19.48 -22.01
CA GLY A 25 -8.34 18.15 -21.71
C GLY A 25 -6.83 18.13 -21.94
N SER A 26 -6.08 18.13 -20.86
CA SER A 26 -4.63 17.97 -20.92
C SER A 26 -4.37 16.74 -21.76
N ALA A 27 -3.58 16.87 -22.81
CA ALA A 27 -3.17 15.73 -23.62
C ALA A 27 -2.69 14.62 -22.70
N PRO A 28 -3.05 13.35 -22.95
CA PRO A 28 -2.65 12.26 -22.08
C PRO A 28 -1.13 12.28 -21.90
N ASN A 29 -0.67 12.42 -20.65
CA ASN A 29 0.76 12.38 -20.37
C ASN A 29 1.29 10.99 -20.79
N PRO A 30 2.20 10.89 -21.76
CA PRO A 30 2.67 9.61 -22.29
C PRO A 30 3.41 8.76 -21.25
N THR A 31 3.92 9.38 -20.18
CA THR A 31 4.59 8.71 -19.07
C THR A 31 3.64 8.37 -17.92
N ALA A 32 2.39 8.84 -17.94
CA ALA A 32 1.46 8.62 -16.85
C ALA A 32 1.10 7.13 -16.69
N THR A 33 1.22 6.64 -15.47
CA THR A 33 0.92 5.27 -15.07
C THR A 33 -0.07 5.22 -13.88
N PRO A 34 -1.19 5.96 -13.91
CA PRO A 34 -2.06 6.15 -12.72
C PRO A 34 -2.64 4.85 -12.17
N ARG A 35 -2.79 3.82 -13.01
CA ARG A 35 -3.22 2.49 -12.55
C ARG A 35 -2.11 1.75 -11.80
N VAL A 36 -0.86 1.96 -12.18
CA VAL A 36 0.32 1.41 -11.51
C VAL A 36 0.41 2.06 -10.13
N ASP A 37 0.44 3.40 -10.08
CA ASP A 37 0.55 4.19 -8.86
C ASP A 37 -0.57 3.82 -7.84
N GLN A 38 -1.82 3.68 -8.31
CA GLN A 38 -2.93 3.29 -7.45
C GLN A 38 -2.79 1.87 -6.89
N ARG A 39 -2.28 0.94 -7.70
CA ARG A 39 -2.05 -0.44 -7.25
C ARG A 39 -0.93 -0.53 -6.24
N GLU A 40 0.15 0.22 -6.43
CA GLU A 40 1.26 0.31 -5.48
C GLU A 40 0.79 0.84 -4.13
N ALA A 41 0.06 1.96 -4.12
CA ALA A 41 -0.52 2.50 -2.90
C ALA A 41 -1.47 1.52 -2.19
N ASN A 42 -2.21 0.69 -2.93
CA ASN A 42 -3.06 -0.36 -2.36
C ASN A 42 -2.24 -1.52 -1.79
N GLN A 43 -1.16 -1.91 -2.46
CA GLN A 43 -0.27 -2.98 -2.02
C GLN A 43 0.47 -2.57 -0.76
N GLU A 44 1.01 -1.36 -0.72
CA GLU A 44 1.67 -0.79 0.46
C GLU A 44 0.73 -0.78 1.68
N ARG A 45 -0.50 -0.27 1.54
CA ARG A 45 -1.49 -0.33 2.63
C ARG A 45 -1.75 -1.75 3.13
N ARG A 46 -1.78 -2.73 2.24
CA ARG A 46 -2.00 -4.14 2.62
C ARG A 46 -0.81 -4.71 3.37
N ILE A 47 0.42 -4.34 3.01
CA ILE A 47 1.64 -4.71 3.73
C ILE A 47 1.60 -4.11 5.13
N GLN A 48 1.35 -2.80 5.25
CA GLN A 48 1.24 -2.11 6.54
C GLN A 48 0.15 -2.71 7.44
N GLN A 49 -1.01 -3.00 6.89
CA GLN A 49 -2.08 -3.70 7.63
C GLN A 49 -1.63 -5.08 8.10
N GLY A 50 -0.88 -5.80 7.26
CA GLY A 50 -0.35 -7.11 7.60
C GLY A 50 0.64 -7.05 8.76
N VAL A 51 1.54 -6.07 8.77
CA VAL A 51 2.46 -5.80 9.87
C VAL A 51 1.70 -5.44 11.14
N ASN A 52 0.82 -4.46 11.08
CA ASN A 52 0.07 -3.95 12.25
C ASN A 52 -0.84 -5.02 12.88
N SER A 53 -1.33 -5.96 12.09
CA SER A 53 -2.18 -7.07 12.56
C SER A 53 -1.43 -8.34 12.93
N GLY A 54 -0.09 -8.34 12.83
CA GLY A 54 0.73 -9.54 13.04
C GLY A 54 0.52 -10.66 12.00
N GLN A 55 -0.15 -10.34 10.87
CA GLN A 55 -0.30 -11.28 9.75
C GLN A 55 0.98 -11.44 8.94
N LEU A 56 1.84 -10.44 8.99
CA LEU A 56 3.17 -10.44 8.37
C LEU A 56 4.24 -10.35 9.45
N THR A 57 5.22 -11.21 9.39
CA THR A 57 6.44 -11.07 10.17
C THR A 57 7.29 -9.93 9.59
N PRO A 58 8.19 -9.31 10.36
CA PRO A 58 9.11 -8.28 9.86
C PRO A 58 9.94 -8.73 8.65
N ARG A 59 10.33 -10.01 8.60
CA ARG A 59 11.07 -10.58 7.48
C ARG A 59 10.24 -10.68 6.20
N GLU A 60 8.97 -11.04 6.32
CA GLU A 60 8.03 -11.09 5.20
C GLU A 60 7.71 -9.70 4.68
N ALA A 61 7.46 -8.75 5.58
CA ALA A 61 7.26 -7.35 5.24
C ALA A 61 8.44 -6.80 4.44
N THR A 62 9.67 -6.94 4.96
CA THR A 62 10.89 -6.50 4.25
C THR A 62 11.03 -7.13 2.86
N ARG A 63 10.66 -8.41 2.70
CA ARG A 63 10.69 -9.08 1.39
C ARG A 63 9.68 -8.48 0.42
N LEU A 64 8.46 -8.19 0.89
CA LEU A 64 7.40 -7.58 0.10
C LEU A 64 7.75 -6.14 -0.27
N GLU A 65 8.28 -5.34 0.67
CA GLU A 65 8.78 -3.98 0.42
C GLU A 65 9.90 -3.96 -0.63
N ASN A 66 10.84 -4.89 -0.55
CA ASN A 66 11.88 -5.05 -1.56
C ASN A 66 11.29 -5.41 -2.95
N GLN A 67 10.15 -6.11 -2.97
CA GLN A 67 9.44 -6.41 -4.21
C GLN A 67 8.78 -5.14 -4.77
N GLN A 68 8.16 -4.28 -3.95
CA GLN A 68 7.66 -2.97 -4.37
C GLN A 68 8.80 -2.13 -4.96
N GLY A 69 9.92 -1.97 -4.26
CA GLY A 69 11.07 -1.22 -4.77
C GLY A 69 11.68 -1.76 -6.08
N ARG A 70 11.40 -3.02 -6.48
CA ARG A 70 11.73 -3.51 -7.83
C ARG A 70 10.73 -3.06 -8.88
N ILE A 71 9.46 -2.92 -8.50
CA ILE A 71 8.40 -2.39 -9.38
C ILE A 71 8.66 -0.93 -9.65
N ASP A 72 8.93 -0.13 -8.60
CA ASP A 72 9.26 1.30 -8.71
C ASP A 72 10.42 1.52 -9.70
N ARG A 73 11.52 0.78 -9.54
CA ARG A 73 12.66 0.87 -10.48
C ARG A 73 12.32 0.45 -11.91
N ALA A 74 11.42 -0.51 -12.08
CA ALA A 74 10.98 -0.93 -13.41
C ALA A 74 10.09 0.16 -14.04
N GLU A 75 9.28 0.84 -13.24
CA GLU A 75 8.46 1.96 -13.67
C GLU A 75 9.31 3.17 -14.05
N ASP A 76 10.28 3.54 -13.22
CA ASP A 76 11.25 4.62 -13.52
C ASP A 76 11.96 4.35 -14.85
N LYS A 77 12.40 3.11 -15.06
CA LYS A 77 13.03 2.70 -16.32
C LYS A 77 12.08 2.82 -17.51
N ALA A 78 10.81 2.44 -17.32
CA ALA A 78 9.79 2.54 -18.36
C ALA A 78 9.45 4.00 -18.71
N LYS A 79 9.61 4.92 -17.77
CA LYS A 79 9.38 6.37 -17.96
C LYS A 79 10.60 7.10 -18.55
N ALA A 80 11.78 6.49 -18.54
CA ALA A 80 13.06 7.17 -18.84
C ALA A 80 13.18 7.71 -20.27
N ASP A 81 12.51 7.09 -21.24
CA ASP A 81 12.50 7.53 -22.66
C ASP A 81 11.38 8.54 -22.96
N GLY A 82 10.59 8.94 -21.93
CA GLY A 82 9.50 9.90 -22.06
C GLY A 82 8.19 9.30 -22.58
N LYS A 83 8.10 7.96 -22.73
CA LYS A 83 6.90 7.27 -23.19
C LYS A 83 6.81 5.86 -22.66
N VAL A 84 5.80 5.56 -21.84
CA VAL A 84 5.54 4.17 -21.41
C VAL A 84 4.78 3.42 -22.51
N THR A 85 5.41 2.41 -23.09
CA THR A 85 4.85 1.58 -24.15
C THR A 85 3.81 0.58 -23.62
N ALA A 86 3.00 0.01 -24.50
CA ALA A 86 2.05 -1.05 -24.14
C ALA A 86 2.75 -2.29 -23.53
N LYS A 87 3.94 -2.62 -24.04
CA LYS A 87 4.76 -3.75 -23.54
C LYS A 87 5.24 -3.48 -22.11
N GLU A 88 5.70 -2.27 -21.81
CA GLU A 88 6.14 -1.88 -20.47
C GLU A 88 4.98 -1.84 -19.48
N ARG A 89 3.82 -1.29 -19.89
CA ARG A 89 2.60 -1.37 -19.07
C ARG A 89 2.20 -2.79 -18.74
N ALA A 90 2.26 -3.70 -19.73
CA ALA A 90 1.97 -5.11 -19.49
C ALA A 90 3.01 -5.75 -18.54
N HIS A 91 4.29 -5.39 -18.69
CA HIS A 91 5.35 -5.89 -17.81
C HIS A 91 5.13 -5.43 -16.37
N LEU A 92 4.88 -4.13 -16.14
CA LEU A 92 4.56 -3.57 -14.83
C LEU A 92 3.32 -4.21 -14.23
N GLY A 93 2.26 -4.38 -15.03
CA GLY A 93 1.04 -5.09 -14.61
C GLY A 93 1.33 -6.49 -14.11
N ASN A 94 2.12 -7.27 -14.84
CA ASN A 94 2.51 -8.63 -14.43
C ASN A 94 3.35 -8.65 -13.13
N MET A 95 4.22 -7.67 -12.94
CA MET A 95 4.99 -7.54 -11.69
C MET A 95 4.07 -7.25 -10.50
N GLN A 96 3.12 -6.33 -10.66
CA GLN A 96 2.14 -5.98 -9.64
C GLN A 96 1.15 -7.10 -9.34
N ASP A 97 0.76 -7.91 -10.34
CA ASP A 97 -0.09 -9.09 -10.12
C ASP A 97 0.62 -10.11 -9.23
N ARG A 98 1.90 -10.37 -9.51
CA ARG A 98 2.74 -11.24 -8.65
C ARG A 98 2.86 -10.69 -7.23
N ALA A 99 3.14 -9.39 -7.09
CA ALA A 99 3.24 -8.74 -5.78
C ALA A 99 1.92 -8.84 -5.00
N SER A 100 0.78 -8.59 -5.64
CA SER A 100 -0.54 -8.74 -5.02
C SER A 100 -0.82 -10.17 -4.55
N HIS A 101 -0.41 -11.17 -5.34
CA HIS A 101 -0.54 -12.58 -4.99
C HIS A 101 0.37 -12.95 -3.81
N ASP A 102 1.62 -12.48 -3.81
CA ASP A 102 2.57 -12.73 -2.74
C ASP A 102 2.11 -12.10 -1.42
N ILE A 103 1.63 -10.85 -1.44
CA ILE A 103 1.04 -10.19 -0.26
C ILE A 103 -0.15 -11.01 0.29
N ALA A 104 -1.03 -11.50 -0.59
CA ALA A 104 -2.16 -12.31 -0.15
C ALA A 104 -1.68 -13.62 0.48
N ARG A 105 -0.73 -14.30 -0.14
CA ARG A 105 -0.20 -15.57 0.35
C ARG A 105 0.44 -15.43 1.72
N GLU A 106 1.33 -14.44 1.90
CA GLU A 106 2.02 -14.23 3.17
C GLU A 106 1.05 -13.81 4.30
N LYS A 107 0.06 -12.97 3.99
CA LYS A 107 -0.97 -12.58 4.97
C LYS A 107 -1.91 -13.71 5.38
N HIS A 108 -2.06 -14.74 4.56
CA HIS A 108 -2.97 -15.87 4.81
C HIS A 108 -2.23 -17.16 5.15
N ASP A 109 -0.90 -17.13 5.22
CA ASP A 109 -0.18 -18.28 5.69
C ASP A 109 -0.42 -18.51 7.20
N ARG A 110 -0.10 -19.71 7.69
CA ARG A 110 -0.30 -20.07 9.10
C ARG A 110 0.78 -19.49 10.02
N GLN A 111 1.65 -18.63 9.49
CA GLN A 111 2.82 -18.13 10.18
C GLN A 111 2.54 -16.71 10.69
N ARG A 112 1.78 -16.61 11.76
CA ARG A 112 1.47 -15.34 12.40
C ARG A 112 2.53 -15.01 13.44
N ASP A 113 2.93 -13.77 13.45
CA ASP A 113 3.74 -13.15 14.51
C ASP A 113 2.83 -12.18 15.30
N MET A 114 1.97 -12.75 16.13
CA MET A 114 0.97 -11.97 16.87
C MET A 114 1.60 -11.13 17.99
N ASN A 115 2.76 -11.52 18.47
CA ASN A 115 3.48 -10.82 19.53
C ASN A 115 4.58 -9.88 19.00
N HIS A 116 4.77 -9.82 17.67
CA HIS A 116 5.73 -8.96 16.96
C HIS A 116 7.20 -9.17 17.39
N ASP A 117 7.55 -10.40 17.81
CA ASP A 117 8.93 -10.73 18.20
C ASP A 117 9.84 -11.14 17.03
N GLY A 118 9.32 -11.10 15.80
CA GLY A 118 10.02 -11.49 14.58
C GLY A 118 10.10 -13.01 14.35
N ARG A 119 9.44 -13.79 15.19
CA ARG A 119 9.37 -15.24 15.12
C ARG A 119 7.94 -15.69 14.83
N LYS A 120 7.83 -16.87 14.24
CA LYS A 120 6.52 -17.49 13.99
C LYS A 120 5.93 -18.00 15.31
N ASP A 121 4.74 -17.52 15.64
CA ASP A 121 3.98 -18.09 16.75
C ASP A 121 3.61 -19.53 16.42
N ARG A 122 4.09 -20.48 17.21
CA ARG A 122 3.66 -21.86 17.11
C ARG A 122 2.20 -21.92 17.51
N GLN A 123 1.34 -22.33 16.60
CA GLN A 123 -0.05 -22.61 16.96
C GLN A 123 -0.08 -23.60 18.11
N HIS A 124 -0.74 -23.24 19.20
CA HIS A 124 -1.01 -24.12 20.36
C HIS A 124 -1.95 -25.29 19.99
N ALA A 125 -1.71 -25.97 18.88
CA ALA A 125 -2.51 -27.12 18.49
C ALA A 125 -2.12 -28.41 19.21
N ASP A 126 -1.09 -28.41 20.06
CA ASP A 126 -0.54 -29.66 20.61
C ASP A 126 -0.65 -29.78 22.14
N ARG A 127 -1.34 -28.86 22.82
CA ARG A 127 -1.58 -29.01 24.28
C ARG A 127 -2.77 -29.88 24.64
N GLY A 128 -3.63 -30.26 23.68
CA GLY A 128 -4.83 -31.07 23.93
C GLY A 128 -4.61 -32.60 23.88
N ASN A 129 -3.47 -33.08 23.37
CA ASN A 129 -3.27 -34.49 23.16
C ASN A 129 -2.40 -35.18 24.24
N THR A 130 -1.68 -34.42 25.04
CA THR A 130 -0.83 -34.99 26.09
C THR A 130 -1.62 -35.36 27.35
N GLU A 131 -2.73 -34.67 27.64
CA GLU A 131 -3.55 -34.99 28.81
C GLU A 131 -4.47 -36.19 28.61
N ARG A 132 -4.82 -36.55 27.35
CA ARG A 132 -5.67 -37.70 27.08
C ARG A 132 -4.94 -39.06 27.19
N GLN A 133 -3.62 -39.06 27.17
CA GLN A 133 -2.87 -40.34 27.29
C GLN A 133 -2.47 -40.69 28.74
N GLN A 134 -2.52 -39.73 29.67
CA GLN A 134 -2.21 -40.05 31.09
C GLN A 134 -3.43 -40.54 31.88
N GLY A 135 -4.64 -40.39 31.37
CA GLY A 135 -5.88 -40.82 32.04
C GLY A 135 -6.28 -42.27 31.80
N LYS A 136 -5.49 -43.08 31.06
CA LYS A 136 -5.82 -44.49 30.74
C LYS A 136 -4.91 -45.57 31.38
N ARG A 137 -4.17 -45.16 32.40
CA ARG A 137 -3.35 -46.12 33.17
C ARG A 137 -3.76 -46.09 34.64
N HIS A 138 -4.97 -46.61 34.90
CA HIS A 138 -5.40 -47.13 36.20
C HIS A 138 -6.39 -48.25 35.94
#